data_261b8bc65299e6032a7b815099d21b0e
#
_entry.id   261b8bc65299e6032a7b815099d21b0e
#
_cell.length_a   1.000
_cell.length_b   1.000
_cell.length_c   1.000
_cell.angle_alpha   90.00
_cell.angle_beta   90.00
_cell.angle_gamma   90.00
#
_symmetry.space_group_name_H-M   'P 1'
#
loop_
_entity.id
_entity.type
_entity.pdbx_description
1 polymer ?
#
loop_
_entity_poly.entity_id
_entity_poly.type
_entity_poly.pdbx_seq_one_letter_code
_entity_poly.pdbx_strand_id
1 'polypeptide(L)'
;MLNKTEKTCKTCENTPLKWRRFCLSCIREQEREKAMRKHEEKKMQAKKERADARINMRIDGVSEEERATLREEIEKIIPPYLKRKQITIKISKWKVKSKKVNKKDKLDKVFSLFIRQRDKACVICWSIENLQNWHLFSRVSLATRWDEVNCNTQCSWCNILHESNPRPYTEWFKREYGELVYEDMETKWHSTFKPTMEWYDDKIEYYNKLTQ
;
A
#
# COMPACT_ATOMS: atom_id res chain seq x y z
N MET A 1 -40.31 24.66 -42.90
CA MET A 1 -39.38 24.86 -41.75
C MET A 1 -39.47 23.64 -40.84
N LEU A 2 -38.49 22.78 -40.87
CA LEU A 2 -38.49 21.53 -40.05
C LEU A 2 -37.96 21.91 -38.66
N ASN A 3 -38.80 21.84 -37.63
CA ASN A 3 -38.41 21.94 -36.24
C ASN A 3 -37.47 20.77 -35.89
N LYS A 4 -36.17 21.01 -35.93
CA LYS A 4 -35.19 20.13 -35.30
C LYS A 4 -35.37 20.27 -33.79
N THR A 5 -36.11 19.35 -33.18
CA THR A 5 -36.11 19.17 -31.73
C THR A 5 -34.66 18.90 -31.30
N GLU A 6 -34.02 19.84 -30.64
CA GLU A 6 -32.68 19.68 -30.08
C GLU A 6 -32.74 18.53 -29.07
N LYS A 7 -32.00 17.45 -29.36
CA LYS A 7 -31.93 16.32 -28.47
C LYS A 7 -31.11 16.73 -27.26
N THR A 8 -31.68 16.65 -26.07
CA THR A 8 -30.99 16.89 -24.82
C THR A 8 -30.36 15.60 -24.26
N CYS A 9 -29.34 15.72 -23.44
CA CYS A 9 -28.74 14.60 -22.75
C CYS A 9 -29.76 13.92 -21.81
N LYS A 10 -29.81 12.59 -21.76
CA LYS A 10 -30.76 11.84 -20.92
C LYS A 10 -30.54 12.00 -19.40
N THR A 11 -29.39 12.47 -18.96
CA THR A 11 -29.03 12.59 -17.55
C THR A 11 -28.94 14.04 -17.08
N CYS A 12 -28.60 14.96 -17.97
CA CYS A 12 -28.57 16.39 -17.73
C CYS A 12 -29.05 17.11 -19.00
N GLU A 13 -29.51 18.31 -18.90
CA GLU A 13 -30.11 19.07 -20.01
C GLU A 13 -29.09 19.61 -21.03
N ASN A 14 -27.79 19.27 -20.88
CA ASN A 14 -26.70 19.68 -21.76
C ASN A 14 -26.82 19.02 -23.14
N THR A 15 -26.24 19.68 -24.16
CA THR A 15 -26.21 19.15 -25.53
C THR A 15 -25.41 17.84 -25.61
N PRO A 16 -25.99 16.72 -26.09
CA PRO A 16 -25.29 15.46 -26.24
C PRO A 16 -24.36 15.52 -27.46
N LEU A 17 -23.39 14.58 -27.49
CA LEU A 17 -22.54 14.39 -28.68
C LEU A 17 -23.39 13.90 -29.88
N LYS A 18 -23.01 14.32 -31.08
CA LYS A 18 -23.74 14.15 -32.35
C LYS A 18 -24.30 12.72 -32.60
N TRP A 19 -23.66 11.69 -31.99
CA TRP A 19 -24.03 10.28 -32.16
C TRP A 19 -24.28 9.55 -30.85
N ARG A 20 -24.36 10.24 -29.72
CA ARG A 20 -24.54 9.64 -28.40
C ARG A 20 -25.76 10.23 -27.68
N ARG A 21 -26.32 9.44 -26.75
CA ARG A 21 -27.47 9.84 -25.92
C ARG A 21 -27.09 10.68 -24.71
N PHE A 22 -25.77 10.85 -24.45
CA PHE A 22 -25.22 11.51 -23.27
C PHE A 22 -24.20 12.56 -23.71
N CYS A 23 -24.07 13.65 -22.94
CA CYS A 23 -23.03 14.62 -23.10
C CYS A 23 -21.68 14.11 -22.57
N LEU A 24 -20.58 14.79 -22.93
CA LEU A 24 -19.23 14.39 -22.52
C LEU A 24 -19.04 14.33 -21.01
N SER A 25 -19.63 15.29 -20.26
CA SER A 25 -19.53 15.31 -18.79
C SER A 25 -20.18 14.07 -18.17
N CYS A 26 -21.39 13.72 -18.60
CA CYS A 26 -22.10 12.52 -18.10
C CYS A 26 -21.42 11.21 -18.50
N ILE A 27 -20.78 11.16 -19.67
CA ILE A 27 -19.97 9.99 -20.07
C ILE A 27 -18.77 9.86 -19.17
N ARG A 28 -18.02 10.94 -18.92
CA ARG A 28 -16.86 10.93 -18.02
C ARG A 28 -17.23 10.56 -16.58
N GLU A 29 -18.37 11.05 -16.10
CA GLU A 29 -18.90 10.68 -14.77
C GLU A 29 -19.19 9.19 -14.69
N GLN A 30 -19.91 8.62 -15.66
CA GLN A 30 -20.19 7.19 -15.72
C GLN A 30 -18.93 6.31 -15.83
N GLU A 31 -17.92 6.77 -16.58
CA GLU A 31 -16.63 6.09 -16.66
C GLU A 31 -15.88 6.14 -15.34
N ARG A 32 -15.91 7.30 -14.65
CA ARG A 32 -15.32 7.46 -13.32
C ARG A 32 -16.01 6.55 -12.28
N GLU A 33 -17.34 6.51 -12.25
CA GLU A 33 -18.09 5.62 -11.36
C GLU A 33 -17.82 4.13 -11.64
N LYS A 34 -17.70 3.74 -12.91
CA LYS A 34 -17.31 2.38 -13.30
C LYS A 34 -15.90 2.03 -12.84
N ALA A 35 -14.97 2.97 -12.98
CA ALA A 35 -13.60 2.80 -12.51
C ALA A 35 -13.53 2.68 -11.00
N MET A 36 -14.28 3.50 -10.26
CA MET A 36 -14.40 3.43 -8.80
C MET A 36 -14.96 2.08 -8.34
N ARG A 37 -16.08 1.63 -8.88
CA ARG A 37 -16.65 0.31 -8.56
C ARG A 37 -15.67 -0.82 -8.81
N LYS A 38 -15.00 -0.81 -9.97
CA LYS A 38 -13.99 -1.82 -10.29
C LYS A 38 -12.79 -1.80 -9.33
N HIS A 39 -12.42 -0.63 -8.86
CA HIS A 39 -11.36 -0.48 -7.85
C HIS A 39 -11.82 -1.03 -6.49
N GLU A 40 -13.04 -0.71 -6.05
CA GLU A 40 -13.62 -1.23 -4.81
C GLU A 40 -13.76 -2.76 -4.84
N GLU A 41 -14.23 -3.32 -5.96
CA GLU A 41 -14.31 -4.78 -6.15
C GLU A 41 -12.95 -5.44 -6.01
N LYS A 42 -11.90 -4.87 -6.64
CA LYS A 42 -10.53 -5.37 -6.49
C LYS A 42 -10.03 -5.28 -5.05
N LYS A 43 -10.34 -4.18 -4.35
CA LYS A 43 -9.97 -3.98 -2.95
C LYS A 43 -10.67 -4.98 -2.02
N MET A 44 -11.94 -5.24 -2.25
CA MET A 44 -12.71 -6.24 -1.53
C MET A 44 -12.21 -7.66 -1.79
N GLN A 45 -11.89 -7.97 -3.04
CA GLN A 45 -11.31 -9.27 -3.42
C GLN A 45 -9.96 -9.50 -2.74
N ALA A 46 -9.06 -8.51 -2.77
CA ALA A 46 -7.77 -8.60 -2.10
C ALA A 46 -7.90 -8.71 -0.57
N LYS A 47 -8.91 -8.04 0.03
CA LYS A 47 -9.21 -8.17 1.47
C LYS A 47 -9.69 -9.58 1.81
N LYS A 48 -10.53 -10.17 0.96
CA LYS A 48 -11.02 -11.54 1.10
C LYS A 48 -9.87 -12.55 0.99
N GLU A 49 -9.02 -12.44 -0.02
CA GLU A 49 -7.86 -13.32 -0.20
C GLU A 49 -6.90 -13.26 1.01
N ARG A 50 -6.71 -12.08 1.60
CA ARG A 50 -5.91 -11.92 2.83
C ARG A 50 -6.58 -12.54 4.05
N ALA A 51 -7.91 -12.48 4.15
CA ALA A 51 -8.66 -13.12 5.22
C ALA A 51 -8.59 -14.65 5.09
N ASP A 52 -8.79 -15.18 3.89
CA ASP A 52 -8.70 -16.60 3.58
C ASP A 52 -7.29 -17.14 3.85
N ALA A 53 -6.25 -16.37 3.49
CA ALA A 53 -4.87 -16.72 3.80
C ALA A 53 -4.58 -16.76 5.32
N ARG A 54 -5.20 -15.86 6.12
CA ARG A 54 -5.08 -15.86 7.59
C ARG A 54 -5.79 -17.04 8.24
N ILE A 55 -6.95 -17.43 7.71
CA ILE A 55 -7.70 -18.60 8.17
C ILE A 55 -6.86 -19.85 7.89
N ASN A 56 -6.32 -20.00 6.70
CA ASN A 56 -5.48 -21.12 6.32
C ASN A 56 -4.21 -21.22 7.19
N MET A 57 -3.59 -20.08 7.56
CA MET A 57 -2.43 -20.07 8.49
C MET A 57 -2.78 -20.52 9.93
N ARG A 58 -4.02 -20.36 10.39
CA ARG A 58 -4.45 -20.78 11.73
C ARG A 58 -4.82 -22.26 11.80
N ILE A 59 -5.05 -22.89 10.67
CA ILE A 59 -5.45 -24.32 10.58
C ILE A 59 -4.21 -25.23 10.49
N ASP A 60 -3.02 -24.71 10.24
CA ASP A 60 -1.78 -25.48 10.19
C ASP A 60 -1.32 -25.87 11.62
N GLY A 61 -1.78 -26.98 12.11
CA GLY A 61 -1.50 -27.52 13.46
C GLY A 61 -2.71 -28.19 14.12
N VAL A 62 -3.86 -28.09 13.47
CA VAL A 62 -5.14 -28.67 13.95
C VAL A 62 -5.33 -30.06 13.34
N SER A 63 -5.71 -31.05 14.15
CA SER A 63 -5.98 -32.41 13.67
C SER A 63 -7.15 -32.46 12.66
N GLU A 64 -7.22 -33.53 11.84
CA GLU A 64 -8.28 -33.68 10.83
C GLU A 64 -9.69 -33.72 11.49
N GLU A 65 -9.80 -34.25 12.71
CA GLU A 65 -11.05 -34.33 13.48
C GLU A 65 -11.49 -32.94 13.99
N GLU A 66 -10.57 -32.15 14.50
CA GLU A 66 -10.85 -30.76 14.89
C GLU A 66 -11.21 -29.87 13.70
N ARG A 67 -10.64 -30.16 12.50
CA ARG A 67 -11.01 -29.48 11.26
C ARG A 67 -12.44 -29.82 10.80
N ALA A 68 -12.88 -31.05 11.03
CA ALA A 68 -14.25 -31.47 10.70
C ALA A 68 -15.27 -30.75 11.58
N THR A 69 -15.03 -30.68 12.89
CA THR A 69 -15.90 -29.96 13.85
C THR A 69 -15.97 -28.46 13.57
N LEU A 70 -14.84 -27.83 13.29
CA LEU A 70 -14.79 -26.42 12.91
C LEU A 70 -15.54 -26.14 11.59
N ARG A 71 -15.51 -27.07 10.63
CA ARG A 71 -16.31 -26.94 9.38
C ARG A 71 -17.79 -26.97 9.65
N GLU A 72 -18.27 -27.87 10.52
CA GLU A 72 -19.69 -27.92 10.89
C GLU A 72 -20.15 -26.67 11.63
N GLU A 73 -19.33 -26.13 12.51
CA GLU A 73 -19.63 -24.88 13.22
C GLU A 73 -19.67 -23.66 12.26
N ILE A 74 -18.72 -23.56 11.34
CA ILE A 74 -18.68 -22.50 10.32
C ILE A 74 -19.90 -22.62 9.39
N GLU A 75 -20.31 -23.83 9.04
CA GLU A 75 -21.46 -24.07 8.15
C GLU A 75 -22.81 -23.67 8.79
N LYS A 76 -22.89 -23.73 10.12
CA LYS A 76 -24.05 -23.24 10.90
C LYS A 76 -24.11 -21.71 10.96
N ILE A 77 -22.95 -21.04 10.93
CA ILE A 77 -22.85 -19.58 11.05
C ILE A 77 -22.98 -18.87 9.70
N ILE A 78 -22.74 -19.57 8.57
CA ILE A 78 -22.81 -18.97 7.23
C ILE A 78 -24.26 -18.71 6.83
N PRO A 79 -24.64 -17.44 6.56
CA PRO A 79 -25.99 -17.11 6.12
C PRO A 79 -26.40 -17.82 4.81
N PRO A 80 -27.69 -18.18 4.63
CA PRO A 80 -28.13 -18.95 3.46
C PRO A 80 -27.82 -18.35 2.09
N TYR A 81 -27.68 -17.02 2.01
CA TYR A 81 -27.34 -16.32 0.76
C TYR A 81 -25.88 -16.52 0.33
N LEU A 82 -24.97 -16.91 1.25
CA LEU A 82 -23.57 -17.24 0.94
C LEU A 82 -23.38 -18.70 0.53
N LYS A 83 -24.34 -19.58 0.83
CA LYS A 83 -24.28 -21.02 0.48
C LYS A 83 -24.43 -21.29 -1.02
N ARG A 84 -24.88 -20.32 -1.83
CA ARG A 84 -25.15 -20.50 -3.27
C ARG A 84 -23.87 -20.43 -4.16
N LYS A 85 -22.74 -20.00 -3.63
CA LYS A 85 -21.46 -20.13 -4.33
C LYS A 85 -20.69 -21.27 -3.67
N GLN A 86 -20.63 -22.42 -4.34
CA GLN A 86 -19.78 -23.53 -3.92
C GLN A 86 -18.34 -23.03 -3.79
N ILE A 87 -17.95 -22.75 -2.55
CA ILE A 87 -16.55 -22.49 -2.22
C ILE A 87 -15.91 -23.88 -2.11
N THR A 88 -15.44 -24.39 -3.22
CA THR A 88 -14.58 -25.57 -3.22
C THR A 88 -13.25 -25.16 -2.60
N ILE A 89 -13.10 -25.35 -1.31
CA ILE A 89 -11.81 -25.16 -0.62
C ILE A 89 -10.93 -26.32 -1.08
N LYS A 90 -10.15 -26.10 -2.14
CA LYS A 90 -9.05 -26.99 -2.48
C LYS A 90 -7.97 -26.80 -1.41
N ILE A 91 -7.99 -27.64 -0.39
CA ILE A 91 -6.88 -27.76 0.56
C ILE A 91 -5.74 -28.43 -0.20
N SER A 92 -4.95 -27.66 -0.94
CA SER A 92 -3.68 -28.13 -1.43
C SER A 92 -2.76 -28.29 -0.23
N LYS A 93 -2.01 -29.40 -0.16
CA LYS A 93 -0.93 -29.61 0.83
C LYS A 93 0.16 -28.56 0.57
N TRP A 94 -0.05 -27.34 1.04
CA TRP A 94 1.00 -26.34 1.04
C TRP A 94 1.95 -26.68 2.20
N LYS A 95 3.13 -27.21 1.87
CA LYS A 95 4.25 -27.15 2.79
C LYS A 95 4.50 -25.68 3.06
N VAL A 96 4.12 -25.20 4.26
CA VAL A 96 4.54 -23.89 4.75
C VAL A 96 6.05 -23.96 4.88
N LYS A 97 6.75 -23.53 3.84
CA LYS A 97 8.13 -23.09 4.02
C LYS A 97 8.03 -21.91 4.98
N SER A 98 8.45 -22.10 6.22
CA SER A 98 8.69 -20.98 7.13
C SER A 98 9.47 -19.96 6.32
N LYS A 99 8.86 -18.81 6.03
CA LYS A 99 9.57 -17.71 5.35
C LYS A 99 10.71 -17.38 6.29
N LYS A 100 11.95 -17.80 5.95
CA LYS A 100 13.13 -17.25 6.61
C LYS A 100 12.94 -15.75 6.57
N VAL A 101 12.73 -15.13 7.73
CA VAL A 101 12.55 -13.70 7.83
C VAL A 101 13.83 -13.10 7.25
N ASN A 102 13.72 -12.47 6.09
CA ASN A 102 14.85 -11.88 5.43
C ASN A 102 15.37 -10.76 6.36
N LYS A 103 16.67 -10.77 6.68
CA LYS A 103 17.29 -9.76 7.54
C LYS A 103 17.03 -8.34 7.02
N LYS A 104 16.96 -8.17 5.71
CA LYS A 104 16.55 -6.92 5.06
C LYS A 104 15.17 -6.46 5.52
N ASP A 105 14.17 -7.36 5.51
CA ASP A 105 12.80 -7.02 5.93
C ASP A 105 12.73 -6.73 7.44
N LYS A 106 13.58 -7.40 8.24
CA LYS A 106 13.70 -7.13 9.67
C LYS A 106 14.29 -5.75 9.91
N LEU A 107 15.37 -5.40 9.20
CA LEU A 107 15.98 -4.07 9.29
C LEU A 107 15.02 -2.98 8.83
N ASP A 108 14.27 -3.17 7.73
CA ASP A 108 13.26 -2.21 7.27
C ASP A 108 12.23 -1.88 8.35
N LYS A 109 11.79 -2.88 9.13
CA LYS A 109 10.80 -2.70 10.20
C LYS A 109 11.34 -1.88 11.36
N VAL A 110 12.51 -2.27 11.89
CA VAL A 110 13.09 -1.57 13.05
C VAL A 110 13.55 -0.16 12.67
N PHE A 111 14.14 0.01 11.49
CA PHE A 111 14.53 1.30 10.98
C PHE A 111 13.32 2.23 10.74
N SER A 112 12.24 1.71 10.14
CA SER A 112 11.01 2.48 9.97
C SER A 112 10.37 2.90 11.30
N LEU A 113 10.47 2.09 12.34
CA LEU A 113 10.03 2.45 13.68
C LEU A 113 10.88 3.58 14.25
N PHE A 114 12.20 3.44 14.16
CA PHE A 114 13.16 4.46 14.60
C PHE A 114 12.88 5.83 13.95
N ILE A 115 12.76 5.89 12.62
CA ILE A 115 12.49 7.16 11.90
C ILE A 115 11.18 7.82 12.41
N ARG A 116 10.11 7.05 12.59
CA ARG A 116 8.84 7.60 13.09
C ARG A 116 8.91 8.06 14.54
N GLN A 117 9.72 7.40 15.38
CA GLN A 117 9.95 7.84 16.75
C GLN A 117 10.84 9.08 16.84
N ARG A 118 11.83 9.18 15.94
CA ARG A 118 12.72 10.35 15.83
C ARG A 118 11.92 11.61 15.46
N ASP A 119 11.12 11.52 14.38
CA ASP A 119 10.46 12.69 13.79
C ASP A 119 9.12 13.03 14.47
N LYS A 120 8.40 12.05 15.00
CA LYS A 120 7.12 12.14 15.74
C LYS A 120 5.95 12.72 14.94
N ALA A 121 6.19 13.47 13.87
CA ALA A 121 5.19 14.10 13.02
C ALA A 121 5.62 14.05 11.54
N CYS A 122 4.66 14.28 10.65
CA CYS A 122 4.94 14.45 9.23
C CYS A 122 5.80 15.71 9.00
N VAL A 123 6.95 15.55 8.35
CA VAL A 123 7.88 16.66 8.07
C VAL A 123 7.32 17.72 7.10
N ILE A 124 6.22 17.43 6.43
CA ILE A 124 5.59 18.34 5.46
C ILE A 124 4.41 19.10 6.06
N CYS A 125 3.46 18.40 6.72
CA CYS A 125 2.22 18.99 7.19
C CYS A 125 2.03 18.91 8.70
N TRP A 126 3.00 18.40 9.46
CA TRP A 126 3.00 18.27 10.93
C TRP A 126 1.91 17.35 11.49
N SER A 127 1.17 16.61 10.65
CA SER A 127 0.24 15.58 11.11
C SER A 127 0.95 14.51 11.92
N ILE A 128 0.33 14.07 13.03
CA ILE A 128 0.81 12.97 13.87
C ILE A 128 0.13 11.64 13.53
N GLU A 129 -0.81 11.64 12.60
CA GLU A 129 -1.61 10.47 12.25
C GLU A 129 -1.04 9.72 11.06
N ASN A 130 -1.22 8.39 11.05
CA ASN A 130 -0.87 7.51 9.94
C ASN A 130 0.56 7.72 9.41
N LEU A 131 1.50 7.87 10.33
CA LEU A 131 2.89 8.14 10.03
C LEU A 131 3.59 6.94 9.35
N GLN A 132 4.34 7.23 8.32
CA GLN A 132 5.10 6.26 7.52
C GLN A 132 6.53 6.76 7.35
N ASN A 133 7.50 5.83 7.31
CA ASN A 133 8.86 6.16 6.90
C ASN A 133 8.90 6.31 5.37
N TRP A 134 9.38 7.44 4.90
CA TRP A 134 9.51 7.77 3.49
C TRP A 134 10.96 8.04 3.10
N HIS A 135 11.31 7.74 1.86
CA HIS A 135 12.66 7.92 1.32
C HIS A 135 12.65 9.03 0.28
N LEU A 136 13.57 9.98 0.38
CA LEU A 136 13.77 11.00 -0.65
C LEU A 136 14.23 10.34 -1.95
N PHE A 137 15.30 9.56 -1.89
CA PHE A 137 15.79 8.73 -2.97
C PHE A 137 15.31 7.29 -2.76
N SER A 138 14.80 6.67 -3.82
CA SER A 138 14.12 5.38 -3.76
C SER A 138 14.90 4.31 -2.98
N ARG A 139 14.17 3.55 -2.14
CA ARG A 139 14.69 2.41 -1.38
C ARG A 139 15.20 1.23 -2.23
N VAL A 140 15.20 1.35 -3.55
CA VAL A 140 15.79 0.35 -4.47
C VAL A 140 17.29 0.31 -4.27
N SER A 141 17.95 1.47 -4.12
CA SER A 141 19.37 1.53 -3.77
C SER A 141 19.60 1.15 -2.31
N LEU A 142 20.44 0.14 -2.08
CA LEU A 142 20.80 -0.28 -0.73
C LEU A 142 21.76 0.73 -0.05
N ALA A 143 22.44 1.58 -0.83
CA ALA A 143 23.36 2.58 -0.32
C ALA A 143 22.66 3.66 0.50
N THR A 144 21.40 3.97 0.17
CA THR A 144 20.61 5.01 0.84
C THR A 144 19.35 4.48 1.55
N ARG A 145 19.06 3.17 1.43
CA ARG A 145 17.84 2.56 1.96
C ARG A 145 17.66 2.75 3.46
N TRP A 146 18.73 2.67 4.22
CA TRP A 146 18.74 2.84 5.68
C TRP A 146 19.60 4.02 6.10
N ASP A 147 19.62 5.03 5.27
CA ASP A 147 20.27 6.29 5.56
C ASP A 147 19.28 7.21 6.30
N GLU A 148 19.70 7.69 7.46
CA GLU A 148 18.83 8.50 8.34
C GLU A 148 18.53 9.88 7.75
N VAL A 149 19.39 10.40 6.87
CA VAL A 149 19.17 11.65 6.16
C VAL A 149 18.21 11.44 4.99
N ASN A 150 18.34 10.31 4.26
CA ASN A 150 17.45 9.96 3.16
C ASN A 150 15.99 9.66 3.60
N CYS A 151 15.81 9.32 4.89
CA CYS A 151 14.55 8.80 5.40
C CYS A 151 13.91 9.76 6.41
N ASN A 152 12.67 10.15 6.15
CA ASN A 152 11.92 11.06 6.99
C ASN A 152 10.46 10.61 7.12
N THR A 153 9.80 11.04 8.18
CA THR A 153 8.41 10.66 8.44
C THR A 153 7.44 11.51 7.63
N GLN A 154 6.56 10.85 6.91
CA GLN A 154 5.40 11.49 6.26
C GLN A 154 4.09 10.83 6.71
N CYS A 155 3.00 11.58 6.79
CA CYS A 155 1.67 10.99 6.91
C CYS A 155 1.26 10.32 5.59
N SER A 156 0.28 9.41 5.64
CA SER A 156 -0.19 8.69 4.47
C SER A 156 -0.63 9.59 3.32
N TRP A 157 -1.21 10.76 3.64
CA TRP A 157 -1.65 11.74 2.64
C TRP A 157 -0.47 12.40 1.91
N CYS A 158 0.49 12.97 2.65
CA CYS A 158 1.68 13.57 2.05
C CYS A 158 2.51 12.54 1.27
N ASN A 159 2.56 11.30 1.74
CA ASN A 159 3.21 10.20 1.05
C ASN A 159 2.57 9.91 -0.32
N ILE A 160 1.23 9.84 -0.40
CA ILE A 160 0.50 9.66 -1.67
C ILE A 160 0.72 10.84 -2.62
N LEU A 161 0.67 12.07 -2.10
CA LEU A 161 0.92 13.26 -2.91
C LEU A 161 2.34 13.29 -3.46
N HIS A 162 3.31 12.83 -2.69
CA HIS A 162 4.71 12.76 -3.09
C HIS A 162 4.93 11.82 -4.28
N GLU A 163 4.20 10.69 -4.37
CA GLU A 163 4.30 9.79 -5.53
C GLU A 163 3.93 10.49 -6.85
N SER A 164 3.01 11.45 -6.82
CA SER A 164 2.57 12.21 -7.98
C SER A 164 3.33 13.54 -8.17
N ASN A 165 3.81 14.14 -7.09
CA ASN A 165 4.54 15.40 -7.07
C ASN A 165 5.63 15.39 -5.99
N PRO A 166 6.87 15.01 -6.30
CA PRO A 166 7.97 14.97 -5.34
C PRO A 166 8.50 16.35 -4.92
N ARG A 167 8.15 17.41 -5.65
CA ARG A 167 8.71 18.75 -5.49
C ARG A 167 8.62 19.30 -4.06
N PRO A 168 7.47 19.29 -3.37
CA PRO A 168 7.36 19.87 -2.03
C PRO A 168 8.30 19.22 -1.01
N TYR A 169 8.50 17.92 -1.12
CA TYR A 169 9.42 17.19 -0.24
C TYR A 169 10.89 17.47 -0.59
N THR A 170 11.22 17.53 -1.86
CA THR A 170 12.56 17.88 -2.33
C THR A 170 12.95 19.30 -1.89
N GLU A 171 12.04 20.28 -2.03
CA GLU A 171 12.24 21.66 -1.59
C GLU A 171 12.38 21.74 -0.06
N TRP A 172 11.56 21.01 0.69
CA TRP A 172 11.70 20.90 2.13
C TRP A 172 13.06 20.33 2.51
N PHE A 173 13.49 19.22 1.88
CA PHE A 173 14.76 18.59 2.17
C PHE A 173 15.94 19.52 1.93
N LYS A 174 15.98 20.21 0.79
CA LYS A 174 17.04 21.17 0.46
C LYS A 174 17.07 22.34 1.43
N ARG A 175 15.94 22.78 1.94
CA ARG A 175 15.86 23.84 2.96
C ARG A 175 16.38 23.37 4.32
N GLU A 176 16.06 22.14 4.73
CA GLU A 176 16.45 21.60 6.05
C GLU A 176 17.90 21.14 6.08
N TYR A 177 18.38 20.48 5.04
CA TYR A 177 19.71 19.86 5.01
C TYR A 177 20.69 20.59 4.11
N GLY A 178 20.23 21.42 3.22
CA GLY A 178 21.06 22.14 2.24
C GLY A 178 21.22 21.42 0.90
N GLU A 179 21.58 22.20 -0.13
CA GLU A 179 21.74 21.70 -1.51
C GLU A 179 22.90 20.69 -1.62
N LEU A 180 24.02 20.96 -0.95
CA LEU A 180 25.19 20.07 -0.99
C LEU A 180 24.89 18.68 -0.41
N VAL A 181 24.06 18.60 0.64
CA VAL A 181 23.63 17.32 1.23
C VAL A 181 22.70 16.57 0.27
N TYR A 182 21.86 17.29 -0.47
CA TYR A 182 21.03 16.69 -1.50
C TYR A 182 21.85 16.06 -2.62
N GLU A 183 22.85 16.77 -3.15
CA GLU A 183 23.76 16.31 -4.20
C GLU A 183 24.61 15.11 -3.74
N ASP A 184 25.12 15.14 -2.51
CA ASP A 184 25.84 14.01 -1.92
C ASP A 184 24.93 12.77 -1.79
N MET A 185 23.71 12.96 -1.34
CA MET A 185 22.72 11.88 -1.22
C MET A 185 22.35 11.31 -2.59
N GLU A 186 22.20 12.13 -3.62
CA GLU A 186 21.97 11.71 -5.00
C GLU A 186 23.14 10.88 -5.53
N THR A 187 24.37 11.34 -5.30
CA THR A 187 25.60 10.63 -5.65
C THR A 187 25.67 9.28 -4.95
N LYS A 188 25.38 9.24 -3.66
CA LYS A 188 25.32 8.03 -2.85
C LYS A 188 24.24 7.06 -3.33
N TRP A 189 23.08 7.57 -3.76
CA TRP A 189 21.99 6.74 -4.28
C TRP A 189 22.39 5.98 -5.55
N HIS A 190 23.23 6.59 -6.40
CA HIS A 190 23.80 5.95 -7.60
C HIS A 190 24.95 4.99 -7.29
N SER A 191 25.48 4.98 -6.10
CA SER A 191 26.57 4.08 -5.72
C SER A 191 26.10 2.65 -5.48
N THR A 192 27.03 1.69 -5.60
CA THR A 192 26.75 0.29 -5.33
C THR A 192 27.15 -0.07 -3.90
N PHE A 193 26.21 -0.54 -3.11
CA PHE A 193 26.43 -1.05 -1.77
C PHE A 193 25.92 -2.49 -1.63
N LYS A 194 26.74 -3.38 -1.11
CA LYS A 194 26.40 -4.79 -0.87
C LYS A 194 26.62 -5.13 0.61
N PRO A 195 25.59 -4.98 1.46
CA PRO A 195 25.73 -5.26 2.88
C PRO A 195 25.97 -6.74 3.15
N THR A 196 26.85 -7.05 4.11
CA THR A 196 27.08 -8.39 4.62
C THR A 196 25.96 -8.82 5.59
N MET A 197 25.90 -10.10 5.91
CA MET A 197 24.92 -10.58 6.89
C MET A 197 25.18 -10.04 8.29
N GLU A 198 26.44 -9.86 8.66
CA GLU A 198 26.91 -9.25 9.89
C GLU A 198 26.48 -7.77 9.97
N TRP A 199 26.72 -7.01 8.90
CA TRP A 199 26.27 -5.62 8.82
C TRP A 199 24.75 -5.47 9.09
N TYR A 200 23.92 -6.41 8.58
CA TYR A 200 22.49 -6.40 8.88
C TYR A 200 22.20 -6.63 10.37
N ASP A 201 22.90 -7.57 10.99
CA ASP A 201 22.71 -7.89 12.41
C ASP A 201 23.09 -6.69 13.27
N ASP A 202 24.24 -6.07 13.01
CA ASP A 202 24.71 -4.87 13.72
C ASP A 202 23.72 -3.71 13.60
N LYS A 203 23.21 -3.45 12.40
CA LYS A 203 22.23 -2.39 12.20
C LYS A 203 20.88 -2.67 12.85
N ILE A 204 20.41 -3.92 12.82
CA ILE A 204 19.20 -4.33 13.51
C ILE A 204 19.35 -4.16 15.02
N GLU A 205 20.49 -4.56 15.60
CA GLU A 205 20.77 -4.39 17.01
C GLU A 205 20.83 -2.92 17.40
N TYR A 206 21.54 -2.11 16.61
CA TYR A 206 21.66 -0.67 16.81
C TYR A 206 20.30 0.02 16.88
N TYR A 207 19.44 -0.16 15.87
CA TYR A 207 18.12 0.48 15.85
C TYR A 207 17.15 -0.10 16.89
N ASN A 208 17.26 -1.38 17.24
CA ASN A 208 16.47 -1.93 18.34
C ASN A 208 16.80 -1.26 19.69
N LYS A 209 18.08 -0.94 19.95
CA LYS A 209 18.47 -0.22 21.17
C LYS A 209 17.92 1.21 21.22
N LEU A 210 17.80 1.86 20.07
CA LEU A 210 17.27 3.23 19.97
C LEU A 210 15.74 3.31 20.03
N THR A 211 15.03 2.19 19.86
CA THR A 211 13.56 2.14 19.82
C THR A 211 12.94 1.51 21.07
N GLN A 212 13.74 1.15 22.06
CA GLN A 212 13.29 0.72 23.39
C GLN A 212 12.99 1.93 24.26
#